data_938f0043ef61d288b6df22d318bdcfe9
#
_entry.id   938f0043ef61d288b6df22d318bdcfe9
#
_cell.length_a   1.000
_cell.length_b   1.000
_cell.length_c   1.000
_cell.angle_alpha   90.00
_cell.angle_beta   90.00
_cell.angle_gamma   90.00
#
_symmetry.space_group_name_H-M   'P 1'
#
loop_
_entity.id
_entity.type
_entity.pdbx_description
1 polymer ?
#
loop_
_entity_poly.entity_id
_entity_poly.type
_entity_poly.pdbx_seq_one_letter_code
_entity_poly.pdbx_strand_id
1 'polypeptide(L)'
;TVAAWRQGGEPMLVVSGAIGKEQVHYQAPSSECLPQEMEQFLRWINSEESIDPVLKAAIAHLWFVNIHPFDDGNGRLTRTITDMLLARADGSSQRFYSMSAAILRNKKGYYEILEYIGKHGLDITPWLIWFLETMEDAITTAQTRVQRVLQKTLFWQKHVATPLNERQVKIINRLWDGLEGKLNTSKWAKMTHTSSATALRDIQDLVHKGILRDAGENGRNTNYVLQEH
;
A
#
# COMPACT_ATOMS: atom_id res chain seq x y z
N THR A 1 -0.33 21.52 -21.55
CA THR A 1 0.90 22.35 -21.35
C THR A 1 1.73 21.67 -20.28
N VAL A 2 2.99 21.35 -20.54
CA VAL A 2 3.88 20.73 -19.57
C VAL A 2 4.33 21.80 -18.57
N ALA A 3 4.18 21.52 -17.25
CA ALA A 3 4.59 22.39 -16.13
C ALA A 3 3.87 23.76 -16.05
N ALA A 4 2.65 23.87 -16.54
CA ALA A 4 1.81 25.04 -16.34
C ALA A 4 0.48 24.65 -15.69
N TRP A 5 -0.13 25.56 -14.97
CA TRP A 5 -1.48 25.38 -14.46
C TRP A 5 -2.47 25.29 -15.61
N ARG A 6 -3.55 24.53 -15.40
CA ARG A 6 -4.64 24.43 -16.39
C ARG A 6 -5.18 25.82 -16.72
N GLN A 7 -5.56 26.00 -17.97
CA GLN A 7 -6.13 27.22 -18.51
C GLN A 7 -7.46 26.89 -19.19
N GLY A 8 -8.32 27.87 -19.34
CA GLY A 8 -9.61 27.75 -20.03
C GLY A 8 -10.79 28.05 -19.12
N GLY A 9 -11.93 28.34 -19.72
CA GLY A 9 -13.19 28.70 -19.02
C GLY A 9 -14.06 27.49 -18.72
N GLU A 10 -13.72 26.29 -19.19
CA GLU A 10 -14.48 25.06 -18.94
C GLU A 10 -14.28 24.57 -17.52
N PRO A 11 -15.33 24.12 -16.83
CA PRO A 11 -15.22 23.54 -15.49
C PRO A 11 -14.33 22.29 -15.50
N MET A 12 -13.34 22.24 -14.61
CA MET A 12 -12.53 21.04 -14.43
C MET A 12 -13.28 20.06 -13.53
N LEU A 13 -13.68 18.94 -14.09
CA LEU A 13 -14.37 17.87 -13.37
C LEU A 13 -13.38 16.79 -12.94
N VAL A 14 -13.38 16.47 -11.65
CA VAL A 14 -12.64 15.30 -11.12
C VAL A 14 -13.52 14.08 -11.28
N VAL A 15 -13.10 13.17 -12.14
CA VAL A 15 -13.88 12.01 -12.51
C VAL A 15 -13.14 10.70 -12.21
N SER A 16 -13.90 9.61 -12.04
CA SER A 16 -13.39 8.25 -12.05
C SER A 16 -14.25 7.38 -12.96
N GLY A 17 -13.68 6.25 -13.40
CA GLY A 17 -14.38 5.32 -14.29
C GLY A 17 -13.71 5.20 -15.65
N ALA A 18 -14.29 4.37 -16.52
CA ALA A 18 -13.86 4.23 -17.90
C ALA A 18 -14.45 5.36 -18.75
N ILE A 19 -13.79 5.71 -19.85
CA ILE A 19 -14.27 6.71 -20.83
C ILE A 19 -15.70 6.35 -21.25
N GLY A 20 -16.64 7.31 -21.14
CA GLY A 20 -18.07 7.14 -21.42
C GLY A 20 -18.89 6.53 -20.28
N LYS A 21 -18.27 6.28 -19.10
CA LYS A 21 -18.94 5.86 -17.85
C LYS A 21 -18.32 6.56 -16.65
N GLU A 22 -17.95 7.83 -16.86
CA GLU A 22 -17.31 8.63 -15.84
C GLU A 22 -18.31 9.00 -14.74
N GLN A 23 -17.89 8.81 -13.49
CA GLN A 23 -18.58 9.35 -12.32
C GLN A 23 -17.89 10.64 -11.91
N VAL A 24 -18.65 11.74 -11.92
CA VAL A 24 -18.15 13.04 -11.46
C VAL A 24 -18.20 13.07 -9.94
N HIS A 25 -17.04 13.29 -9.31
CA HIS A 25 -16.92 13.37 -7.85
C HIS A 25 -16.92 14.82 -7.37
N TYR A 26 -16.30 15.71 -8.13
CA TYR A 26 -16.08 17.07 -7.70
C TYR A 26 -15.84 17.99 -8.92
N GLN A 27 -16.21 19.26 -8.78
CA GLN A 27 -15.87 20.31 -9.73
C GLN A 27 -14.83 21.24 -9.08
N ALA A 28 -13.64 21.30 -9.67
CA ALA A 28 -12.56 22.16 -9.17
C ALA A 28 -12.86 23.65 -9.42
N PRO A 29 -12.21 24.57 -8.67
CA PRO A 29 -12.32 26.02 -8.88
C PRO A 29 -12.01 26.41 -10.33
N SER A 30 -12.49 27.59 -10.76
CA SER A 30 -12.14 28.11 -12.09
C SER A 30 -10.62 28.32 -12.21
N SER A 31 -10.09 28.25 -13.44
CA SER A 31 -8.67 28.48 -13.69
C SER A 31 -8.18 29.87 -13.28
N GLU A 32 -9.08 30.85 -13.28
CA GLU A 32 -8.79 32.22 -12.86
C GLU A 32 -8.43 32.34 -11.36
N CYS A 33 -9.00 31.47 -10.53
CA CYS A 33 -8.73 31.45 -9.09
C CYS A 33 -7.40 30.73 -8.73
N LEU A 34 -6.83 29.94 -9.65
CA LEU A 34 -5.66 29.08 -9.38
C LEU A 34 -4.44 29.84 -8.83
N PRO A 35 -4.05 31.02 -9.35
CA PRO A 35 -2.90 31.74 -8.81
C PRO A 35 -3.07 32.06 -7.33
N GLN A 36 -4.25 32.53 -6.94
CA GLN A 36 -4.55 32.88 -5.56
C GLN A 36 -4.64 31.65 -4.65
N GLU A 37 -5.35 30.61 -5.09
CA GLU A 37 -5.51 29.35 -4.35
C GLU A 37 -4.14 28.67 -4.12
N MET A 38 -3.31 28.59 -5.15
CA MET A 38 -1.98 27.99 -5.05
C MET A 38 -1.03 28.81 -4.18
N GLU A 39 -1.10 30.15 -4.24
CA GLU A 39 -0.31 31.00 -3.36
C GLU A 39 -0.69 30.79 -1.88
N GLN A 40 -1.98 30.76 -1.56
CA GLN A 40 -2.47 30.51 -0.22
C GLN A 40 -2.07 29.11 0.27
N PHE A 41 -2.24 28.09 -0.57
CA PHE A 41 -1.85 26.73 -0.27
C PHE A 41 -0.35 26.63 0.03
N LEU A 42 0.50 27.15 -0.84
CA LEU A 42 1.96 27.11 -0.68
C LEU A 42 2.44 27.88 0.55
N ARG A 43 1.82 29.03 0.84
CA ARG A 43 2.09 29.80 2.06
C ARG A 43 1.74 28.98 3.30
N TRP A 44 0.57 28.35 3.30
CA TRP A 44 0.09 27.58 4.45
C TRP A 44 0.91 26.32 4.69
N ILE A 45 1.27 25.53 3.68
CA ILE A 45 2.07 24.32 3.89
C ILE A 45 3.48 24.61 4.42
N ASN A 46 3.99 25.84 4.19
CA ASN A 46 5.29 26.28 4.68
C ASN A 46 5.21 27.14 5.95
N SER A 47 4.01 27.40 6.48
CA SER A 47 3.85 28.14 7.73
C SER A 47 4.18 27.26 8.95
N GLU A 48 4.64 27.89 10.03
CA GLU A 48 4.84 27.29 11.35
C GLU A 48 3.57 27.45 12.19
N GLU A 49 2.51 26.73 11.83
CA GLU A 49 1.29 26.72 12.63
C GLU A 49 1.33 25.62 13.70
N SER A 50 0.64 25.87 14.82
CA SER A 50 0.52 24.92 15.93
C SER A 50 -0.52 23.80 15.64
N ILE A 51 -0.52 23.28 14.42
CA ILE A 51 -1.33 22.13 14.02
C ILE A 51 -0.49 20.87 14.05
N ASP A 52 -1.10 19.76 14.45
CA ASP A 52 -0.44 18.45 14.37
C ASP A 52 0.08 18.19 12.95
N PRO A 53 1.37 17.81 12.77
CA PRO A 53 1.96 17.67 11.45
C PRO A 53 1.29 16.60 10.56
N VAL A 54 0.71 15.55 11.16
CA VAL A 54 -0.05 14.52 10.41
C VAL A 54 -1.37 15.07 9.93
N LEU A 55 -2.07 15.83 10.79
CA LEU A 55 -3.29 16.53 10.38
C LEU A 55 -3.00 17.58 9.31
N LYS A 56 -1.88 18.28 9.41
CA LYS A 56 -1.43 19.22 8.36
C LYS A 56 -1.24 18.49 7.01
N ALA A 57 -0.65 17.30 7.00
CA ALA A 57 -0.52 16.49 5.79
C ALA A 57 -1.88 16.05 5.23
N ALA A 58 -2.82 15.68 6.10
CA ALA A 58 -4.18 15.29 5.69
C ALA A 58 -4.94 16.47 5.07
N ILE A 59 -4.87 17.64 5.67
CA ILE A 59 -5.53 18.87 5.16
C ILE A 59 -4.89 19.29 3.83
N ALA A 60 -3.55 19.26 3.74
CA ALA A 60 -2.84 19.55 2.50
C ALA A 60 -3.25 18.64 1.36
N HIS A 61 -3.42 17.34 1.64
CA HIS A 61 -3.91 16.36 0.67
C HIS A 61 -5.28 16.75 0.12
N LEU A 62 -6.23 16.99 1.01
CA LEU A 62 -7.59 17.37 0.64
C LEU A 62 -7.61 18.70 -0.13
N TRP A 63 -6.91 19.70 0.36
CA TRP A 63 -6.87 21.02 -0.27
C TRP A 63 -6.28 20.96 -1.67
N PHE A 64 -5.11 20.32 -1.85
CA PHE A 64 -4.46 20.23 -3.17
C PHE A 64 -5.28 19.42 -4.18
N VAL A 65 -5.90 18.30 -3.75
CA VAL A 65 -6.75 17.53 -4.66
C VAL A 65 -7.96 18.31 -5.11
N ASN A 66 -8.49 19.21 -4.26
CA ASN A 66 -9.62 20.06 -4.57
C ASN A 66 -9.24 21.25 -5.46
N ILE A 67 -8.09 21.90 -5.28
CA ILE A 67 -7.59 22.94 -6.20
C ILE A 67 -7.45 22.36 -7.60
N HIS A 68 -6.92 21.14 -7.73
CA HIS A 68 -6.73 20.43 -8.99
C HIS A 68 -6.04 21.29 -10.06
N PRO A 69 -4.81 21.81 -9.80
CA PRO A 69 -4.26 22.91 -10.58
C PRO A 69 -3.76 22.54 -11.98
N PHE A 70 -3.63 21.27 -12.33
CA PHE A 70 -3.05 20.79 -13.60
C PHE A 70 -4.08 20.02 -14.43
N ASP A 71 -3.83 19.90 -15.73
CA ASP A 71 -4.67 19.09 -16.63
C ASP A 71 -4.52 17.58 -16.35
N ASP A 72 -3.32 17.13 -15.92
CA ASP A 72 -3.04 15.74 -15.50
C ASP A 72 -1.99 15.72 -14.39
N GLY A 73 -1.98 14.62 -13.63
CA GLY A 73 -0.97 14.37 -12.60
C GLY A 73 -1.32 14.88 -11.21
N ASN A 74 -2.46 15.56 -11.02
CA ASN A 74 -2.85 16.10 -9.72
C ASN A 74 -2.83 15.05 -8.61
N GLY A 75 -3.40 13.87 -8.83
CA GLY A 75 -3.39 12.79 -7.84
C GLY A 75 -1.98 12.29 -7.50
N ARG A 76 -1.04 12.29 -8.44
CA ARG A 76 0.37 11.95 -8.17
C ARG A 76 1.04 13.02 -7.32
N LEU A 77 0.85 14.28 -7.67
CA LEU A 77 1.38 15.42 -6.92
C LEU A 77 0.78 15.51 -5.52
N THR A 78 -0.54 15.33 -5.37
CA THR A 78 -1.21 15.27 -4.06
C THR A 78 -0.52 14.26 -3.15
N ARG A 79 -0.31 13.03 -3.62
CA ARG A 79 0.38 11.99 -2.84
C ARG A 79 1.83 12.34 -2.54
N THR A 80 2.55 12.95 -3.48
CA THR A 80 3.93 13.40 -3.27
C THR A 80 4.03 14.49 -2.21
N ILE A 81 3.12 15.48 -2.24
CA ILE A 81 3.04 16.53 -1.21
C ILE A 81 2.72 15.92 0.15
N THR A 82 1.77 14.98 0.20
CA THR A 82 1.44 14.25 1.43
C THR A 82 2.65 13.51 1.97
N ASP A 83 3.35 12.76 1.13
CA ASP A 83 4.55 12.02 1.51
C ASP A 83 5.66 12.96 2.02
N MET A 84 5.83 14.12 1.41
CA MET A 84 6.78 15.15 1.86
C MET A 84 6.42 15.68 3.25
N LEU A 85 5.14 16.01 3.50
CA LEU A 85 4.69 16.54 4.78
C LEU A 85 4.76 15.48 5.88
N LEU A 86 4.40 14.23 5.60
CA LEU A 86 4.55 13.13 6.54
C LEU A 86 6.03 12.83 6.85
N ALA A 87 6.94 12.94 5.87
CA ALA A 87 8.38 12.82 6.12
C ALA A 87 8.90 13.93 7.04
N ARG A 88 8.36 15.15 6.91
CA ARG A 88 8.65 16.24 7.85
C ARG A 88 8.11 15.94 9.26
N ALA A 89 6.90 15.39 9.35
CA ALA A 89 6.28 14.96 10.62
C ALA A 89 7.10 13.88 11.32
N ASP A 90 7.58 12.89 10.57
CA ASP A 90 8.42 11.79 11.07
C ASP A 90 9.85 12.24 11.43
N GLY A 91 10.27 13.43 11.02
CA GLY A 91 11.66 13.90 11.15
C GLY A 91 12.67 13.03 10.37
N SER A 92 12.19 12.27 9.39
CA SER A 92 12.99 11.29 8.64
C SER A 92 12.63 11.27 7.17
N SER A 93 13.64 11.22 6.30
CA SER A 93 13.44 10.97 4.87
C SER A 93 13.16 9.50 4.54
N GLN A 94 13.43 8.59 5.49
CA GLN A 94 13.22 7.15 5.33
C GLN A 94 11.89 6.76 5.98
N ARG A 95 10.91 6.44 5.15
CA ARG A 95 9.60 5.96 5.60
C ARG A 95 9.39 4.53 5.15
N PHE A 96 8.96 3.68 6.07
CA PHE A 96 8.72 2.25 5.82
C PHE A 96 7.27 1.95 5.44
N TYR A 97 6.37 2.93 5.55
CA TYR A 97 4.96 2.82 5.16
C TYR A 97 4.65 3.67 3.93
N SER A 98 3.58 3.35 3.22
CA SER A 98 3.18 4.04 1.98
C SER A 98 1.69 4.37 2.02
N MET A 99 1.38 5.67 2.17
CA MET A 99 0.00 6.18 2.03
C MET A 99 -0.55 5.91 0.63
N SER A 100 0.26 6.08 -0.40
CA SER A 100 -0.14 5.81 -1.79
C SER A 100 -0.60 4.37 -1.98
N ALA A 101 0.09 3.39 -1.37
CA ALA A 101 -0.29 1.98 -1.46
C ALA A 101 -1.58 1.68 -0.66
N ALA A 102 -1.76 2.31 0.51
CA ALA A 102 -2.97 2.16 1.32
C ALA A 102 -4.20 2.76 0.61
N ILE A 103 -4.07 3.96 0.07
CA ILE A 103 -5.11 4.60 -0.76
C ILE A 103 -5.49 3.72 -1.95
N LEU A 104 -4.50 3.10 -2.63
CA LEU A 104 -4.77 2.22 -3.77
C LEU A 104 -5.55 0.97 -3.37
N ARG A 105 -5.27 0.39 -2.19
CA ARG A 105 -6.03 -0.76 -1.67
C ARG A 105 -7.50 -0.42 -1.40
N ASN A 106 -7.77 0.81 -0.95
CA ASN A 106 -9.13 1.32 -0.70
C ASN A 106 -9.49 2.47 -1.66
N LYS A 107 -9.20 2.27 -2.95
CA LYS A 107 -9.43 3.29 -3.98
C LYS A 107 -10.88 3.76 -4.03
N LYS A 108 -11.83 2.85 -3.84
CA LYS A 108 -13.26 3.18 -3.83
C LYS A 108 -13.61 4.10 -2.67
N GLY A 109 -13.22 3.74 -1.43
CA GLY A 109 -13.44 4.57 -0.25
C GLY A 109 -12.78 5.95 -0.35
N TYR A 110 -11.62 6.04 -1.01
CA TYR A 110 -10.98 7.32 -1.28
C TYR A 110 -11.85 8.28 -2.11
N TYR A 111 -12.44 7.80 -3.21
CA TYR A 111 -13.30 8.66 -4.02
C TYR A 111 -14.64 8.94 -3.35
N GLU A 112 -15.20 7.99 -2.61
CA GLU A 112 -16.43 8.17 -1.85
C GLU A 112 -16.29 9.26 -0.79
N ILE A 113 -15.17 9.27 -0.03
CA ILE A 113 -14.96 10.31 0.98
C ILE A 113 -14.72 11.70 0.35
N LEU A 114 -13.97 11.79 -0.75
CA LEU A 114 -13.80 13.07 -1.46
C LEU A 114 -15.13 13.63 -1.98
N GLU A 115 -15.97 12.76 -2.55
CA GLU A 115 -17.31 13.14 -3.02
C GLU A 115 -18.20 13.57 -1.85
N TYR A 116 -18.14 12.84 -0.72
CA TYR A 116 -18.88 13.21 0.47
C TYR A 116 -18.52 14.61 0.96
N ILE A 117 -17.22 14.89 1.15
CA ILE A 117 -16.74 16.20 1.61
C ILE A 117 -17.13 17.30 0.63
N GLY A 118 -17.04 17.07 -0.68
CA GLY A 118 -17.43 18.07 -1.70
C GLY A 118 -18.91 18.44 -1.67
N LYS A 119 -19.77 17.62 -1.05
CA LYS A 119 -21.24 17.84 -0.99
C LYS A 119 -21.75 18.31 0.37
N HIS A 120 -20.98 18.15 1.46
CA HIS A 120 -21.49 18.31 2.83
C HIS A 120 -20.88 19.50 3.60
N GLY A 121 -20.35 20.50 2.89
CA GLY A 121 -19.91 21.77 3.46
C GLY A 121 -18.48 21.80 3.98
N LEU A 122 -18.24 22.54 5.08
CA LEU A 122 -16.89 22.84 5.57
C LEU A 122 -16.37 21.87 6.65
N ASP A 123 -17.18 20.92 7.11
CA ASP A 123 -16.73 19.93 8.09
C ASP A 123 -15.91 18.85 7.40
N ILE A 124 -14.61 18.91 7.60
CA ILE A 124 -13.64 17.93 7.07
C ILE A 124 -13.33 16.80 8.04
N THR A 125 -14.00 16.72 9.20
CA THR A 125 -13.79 15.68 10.20
C THR A 125 -13.87 14.25 9.61
N PRO A 126 -14.86 13.92 8.76
CA PRO A 126 -14.93 12.59 8.14
C PRO A 126 -13.70 12.27 7.25
N TRP A 127 -13.15 13.28 6.57
CA TRP A 127 -11.92 13.13 5.81
C TRP A 127 -10.71 12.85 6.72
N LEU A 128 -10.56 13.59 7.80
CA LEU A 128 -9.46 13.42 8.76
C LEU A 128 -9.49 12.03 9.36
N ILE A 129 -10.67 11.53 9.76
CA ILE A 129 -10.85 10.16 10.26
C ILE A 129 -10.42 9.15 9.21
N TRP A 130 -10.93 9.24 7.99
CA TRP A 130 -10.58 8.35 6.89
C TRP A 130 -9.07 8.35 6.59
N PHE A 131 -8.43 9.52 6.61
CA PHE A 131 -7.00 9.67 6.38
C PHE A 131 -6.18 8.97 7.47
N LEU A 132 -6.54 9.14 8.73
CA LEU A 132 -5.87 8.51 9.87
C LEU A 132 -6.04 6.99 9.86
N GLU A 133 -7.22 6.47 9.57
CA GLU A 133 -7.48 5.03 9.40
C GLU A 133 -6.65 4.45 8.24
N THR A 134 -6.56 5.18 7.12
CA THR A 134 -5.72 4.79 5.97
C THR A 134 -4.24 4.78 6.34
N MET A 135 -3.79 5.72 7.17
CA MET A 135 -2.42 5.78 7.67
C MET A 135 -2.12 4.62 8.62
N GLU A 136 -3.04 4.28 9.52
CA GLU A 136 -2.94 3.11 10.41
C GLU A 136 -2.81 1.81 9.60
N ASP A 137 -3.62 1.62 8.56
CA ASP A 137 -3.49 0.48 7.64
C ASP A 137 -2.13 0.46 6.93
N ALA A 138 -1.62 1.62 6.50
CA ALA A 138 -0.30 1.73 5.88
C ALA A 138 0.81 1.30 6.84
N ILE A 139 0.79 1.77 8.09
CA ILE A 139 1.76 1.46 9.13
C ILE A 139 1.69 -0.03 9.52
N THR A 140 0.51 -0.55 9.78
CA THR A 140 0.28 -1.95 10.15
C THR A 140 0.76 -2.91 9.06
N THR A 141 0.47 -2.58 7.79
CA THR A 141 0.95 -3.34 6.64
C THR A 141 2.49 -3.33 6.58
N ALA A 142 3.12 -2.18 6.83
CA ALA A 142 4.57 -2.06 6.83
C ALA A 142 5.20 -2.86 7.98
N GLN A 143 4.66 -2.76 9.19
CA GLN A 143 5.11 -3.52 10.35
C GLN A 143 5.06 -5.03 10.09
N THR A 144 3.95 -5.52 9.53
CA THR A 144 3.80 -6.94 9.16
C THR A 144 4.87 -7.38 8.16
N ARG A 145 5.20 -6.54 7.17
CA ARG A 145 6.26 -6.82 6.19
C ARG A 145 7.64 -6.89 6.84
N VAL A 146 7.96 -5.91 7.69
CA VAL A 146 9.24 -5.86 8.41
C VAL A 146 9.38 -7.09 9.32
N GLN A 147 8.36 -7.43 10.09
CA GLN A 147 8.36 -8.63 10.93
C GLN A 147 8.61 -9.90 10.12
N ARG A 148 7.96 -10.05 8.95
CA ARG A 148 8.18 -11.21 8.07
C ARG A 148 9.62 -11.29 7.57
N VAL A 149 10.22 -10.18 7.18
CA VAL A 149 11.62 -10.12 6.75
C VAL A 149 12.56 -10.52 7.89
N LEU A 150 12.33 -9.99 9.09
CA LEU A 150 13.11 -10.34 10.28
C LEU A 150 12.99 -11.83 10.62
N GLN A 151 11.78 -12.38 10.64
CA GLN A 151 11.55 -13.80 10.90
C GLN A 151 12.22 -14.69 9.84
N LYS A 152 12.14 -14.31 8.56
CA LYS A 152 12.83 -15.00 7.47
C LYS A 152 14.35 -14.99 7.67
N THR A 153 14.91 -13.86 8.10
CA THR A 153 16.34 -13.71 8.38
C THR A 153 16.78 -14.61 9.55
N LEU A 154 16.04 -14.55 10.66
CA LEU A 154 16.29 -15.40 11.83
C LEU A 154 16.18 -16.89 11.50
N PHE A 155 15.19 -17.26 10.69
CA PHE A 155 15.04 -18.63 10.21
C PHE A 155 16.29 -19.09 9.46
N TRP A 156 16.80 -18.31 8.51
CA TRP A 156 17.99 -18.69 7.75
C TRP A 156 19.26 -18.68 8.60
N GLN A 157 19.39 -17.79 9.57
CA GLN A 157 20.49 -17.83 10.54
C GLN A 157 20.48 -19.13 11.37
N LYS A 158 19.30 -19.54 11.85
CA LYS A 158 19.12 -20.78 12.59
C LYS A 158 19.48 -22.02 11.76
N HIS A 159 19.16 -22.01 10.47
CA HIS A 159 19.34 -23.14 9.58
C HIS A 159 20.60 -23.06 8.68
N VAL A 160 21.56 -22.17 9.01
CA VAL A 160 22.77 -21.97 8.20
C VAL A 160 23.59 -23.24 8.02
N ALA A 161 23.65 -24.12 9.02
CA ALA A 161 24.37 -25.40 8.98
C ALA A 161 23.47 -26.59 8.56
N THR A 162 22.16 -26.36 8.30
CA THR A 162 21.26 -27.46 7.91
C THR A 162 21.43 -27.77 6.43
N PRO A 163 21.80 -29.01 6.06
CA PRO A 163 21.95 -29.36 4.65
C PRO A 163 20.62 -29.38 3.93
N LEU A 164 20.42 -28.42 3.01
CA LEU A 164 19.23 -28.27 2.20
C LEU A 164 19.59 -28.28 0.72
N ASN A 165 18.80 -28.97 -0.09
CA ASN A 165 18.96 -28.90 -1.54
C ASN A 165 18.29 -27.62 -2.12
N GLU A 166 18.64 -27.26 -3.37
CA GLU A 166 18.15 -26.05 -4.04
C GLU A 166 16.62 -25.97 -4.12
N ARG A 167 15.93 -27.10 -4.31
CA ARG A 167 14.47 -27.17 -4.38
C ARG A 167 13.84 -26.83 -3.03
N GLN A 168 14.42 -27.36 -1.95
CA GLN A 168 13.99 -27.06 -0.58
C GLN A 168 14.16 -25.60 -0.25
N VAL A 169 15.32 -25.01 -0.53
CA VAL A 169 15.60 -23.58 -0.36
C VAL A 169 14.60 -22.74 -1.15
N LYS A 170 14.33 -23.09 -2.41
CA LYS A 170 13.37 -22.40 -3.27
C LYS A 170 11.97 -22.39 -2.66
N ILE A 171 11.47 -23.53 -2.18
CA ILE A 171 10.11 -23.62 -1.62
C ILE A 171 10.02 -22.94 -0.27
N ILE A 172 11.01 -23.06 0.61
CA ILE A 172 11.06 -22.35 1.89
C ILE A 172 10.98 -20.83 1.65
N ASN A 173 11.78 -20.30 0.71
CA ASN A 173 11.70 -18.90 0.37
C ASN A 173 10.31 -18.48 -0.13
N ARG A 174 9.68 -19.32 -0.96
CA ARG A 174 8.32 -19.07 -1.45
C ARG A 174 7.27 -19.06 -0.33
N LEU A 175 7.42 -19.92 0.68
CA LEU A 175 6.54 -19.91 1.85
C LEU A 175 6.69 -18.60 2.64
N TRP A 176 7.93 -18.14 2.86
CA TRP A 176 8.20 -16.86 3.51
C TRP A 176 7.70 -15.67 2.72
N ASP A 177 7.77 -15.71 1.40
CA ASP A 177 7.35 -14.62 0.51
C ASP A 177 5.83 -14.58 0.27
N GLY A 178 5.07 -15.52 0.87
CA GLY A 178 3.62 -15.60 0.77
C GLY A 178 3.17 -16.48 -0.39
N LEU A 179 3.36 -17.80 -0.25
CA LEU A 179 2.85 -18.76 -1.21
C LEU A 179 1.32 -18.72 -1.25
N GLU A 180 0.74 -18.41 -2.39
CA GLU A 180 -0.72 -18.45 -2.58
C GLU A 180 -1.25 -19.89 -2.48
N GLY A 181 -2.27 -20.09 -1.63
CA GLY A 181 -2.92 -21.38 -1.42
C GLY A 181 -2.02 -22.40 -0.70
N LYS A 182 -2.52 -23.63 -0.58
CA LYS A 182 -1.90 -24.71 0.21
C LYS A 182 -0.66 -25.28 -0.49
N LEU A 183 0.39 -25.59 0.29
CA LEU A 183 1.53 -26.35 -0.19
C LEU A 183 1.23 -27.84 -0.01
N ASN A 184 1.16 -28.57 -1.09
CA ASN A 184 1.07 -30.03 -1.14
C ASN A 184 2.12 -30.62 -2.07
N THR A 185 2.23 -31.94 -2.10
CA THR A 185 3.21 -32.66 -2.93
C THR A 185 3.07 -32.32 -4.43
N SER A 186 1.85 -32.19 -4.94
CA SER A 186 1.60 -31.87 -6.35
C SER A 186 2.06 -30.45 -6.69
N LYS A 187 1.77 -29.48 -5.81
CA LYS A 187 2.21 -28.09 -5.99
C LYS A 187 3.72 -27.96 -5.89
N TRP A 188 4.34 -28.66 -4.93
CA TRP A 188 5.80 -28.76 -4.82
C TRP A 188 6.42 -29.28 -6.13
N ALA A 189 5.95 -30.44 -6.61
CA ALA A 189 6.44 -31.07 -7.84
C ALA A 189 6.37 -30.13 -9.04
N LYS A 190 5.22 -29.42 -9.19
CA LYS A 190 5.02 -28.40 -10.25
C LYS A 190 6.00 -27.23 -10.12
N MET A 191 6.19 -26.69 -8.91
CA MET A 191 7.08 -25.54 -8.69
C MET A 191 8.56 -25.84 -8.85
N THR A 192 8.95 -27.10 -8.61
CA THR A 192 10.34 -27.53 -8.68
C THR A 192 10.66 -28.35 -9.94
N HIS A 193 9.67 -28.56 -10.81
CA HIS A 193 9.78 -29.38 -12.03
C HIS A 193 10.30 -30.79 -11.76
N THR A 194 9.77 -31.47 -10.73
CA THR A 194 10.18 -32.82 -10.32
C THR A 194 9.01 -33.79 -10.29
N SER A 195 9.30 -35.09 -10.12
CA SER A 195 8.27 -36.09 -9.89
C SER A 195 7.61 -35.92 -8.51
N SER A 196 6.39 -36.42 -8.37
CA SER A 196 5.69 -36.41 -7.06
C SER A 196 6.48 -37.24 -6.01
N ALA A 197 7.17 -38.30 -6.41
CA ALA A 197 8.00 -39.08 -5.50
C ALA A 197 9.19 -38.26 -4.96
N THR A 198 9.85 -37.49 -5.82
CA THR A 198 10.96 -36.61 -5.42
C THR A 198 10.43 -35.46 -4.51
N ALA A 199 9.31 -34.85 -4.87
CA ALA A 199 8.66 -33.82 -4.07
C ALA A 199 8.30 -34.33 -2.66
N LEU A 200 7.75 -35.54 -2.56
CA LEU A 200 7.40 -36.16 -1.28
C LEU A 200 8.64 -36.41 -0.42
N ARG A 201 9.74 -36.90 -0.99
CA ARG A 201 11.00 -37.07 -0.24
C ARG A 201 11.55 -35.74 0.27
N ASP A 202 11.58 -34.71 -0.56
CA ASP A 202 12.03 -33.36 -0.16
C ASP A 202 11.18 -32.81 1.00
N ILE A 203 9.87 -33.01 0.96
CA ILE A 203 8.94 -32.60 2.03
C ILE A 203 9.20 -33.38 3.31
N GLN A 204 9.27 -34.70 3.22
CA GLN A 204 9.49 -35.56 4.38
C GLN A 204 10.84 -35.27 5.07
N ASP A 205 11.88 -34.99 4.31
CA ASP A 205 13.17 -34.55 4.84
C ASP A 205 13.05 -33.21 5.61
N LEU A 206 12.31 -32.25 5.08
CA LEU A 206 12.06 -30.98 5.78
C LEU A 206 11.19 -31.16 7.04
N VAL A 207 10.23 -32.07 7.03
CA VAL A 207 9.45 -32.42 8.23
C VAL A 207 10.36 -33.09 9.27
N HIS A 208 11.22 -34.01 8.87
CA HIS A 208 12.19 -34.67 9.78
C HIS A 208 13.18 -33.65 10.39
N LYS A 209 13.57 -32.64 9.62
CA LYS A 209 14.43 -31.52 10.07
C LYS A 209 13.70 -30.49 10.91
N GLY A 210 12.38 -30.63 11.17
CA GLY A 210 11.57 -29.69 11.94
C GLY A 210 11.38 -28.33 11.24
N ILE A 211 11.53 -28.27 9.93
CA ILE A 211 11.36 -27.05 9.13
C ILE A 211 9.93 -26.92 8.63
N LEU A 212 9.33 -28.03 8.24
CA LEU A 212 7.92 -28.10 7.87
C LEU A 212 7.13 -28.94 8.87
N ARG A 213 5.85 -28.64 8.98
CA ARG A 213 4.87 -29.50 9.65
C ARG A 213 3.65 -29.70 8.78
N ASP A 214 2.95 -30.81 9.01
CA ASP A 214 1.62 -31.01 8.47
C ASP A 214 0.64 -30.08 9.18
N ALA A 215 -0.18 -29.36 8.44
CA ALA A 215 -1.20 -28.46 8.98
C ALA A 215 -2.46 -29.20 9.49
N GLY A 216 -2.47 -30.55 9.54
CA GLY A 216 -3.52 -31.36 10.16
C GLY A 216 -4.74 -31.65 9.28
N GLU A 217 -4.68 -31.43 7.97
CA GLU A 217 -5.73 -31.83 7.04
C GLU A 217 -5.48 -33.25 6.56
N ASN A 218 -6.15 -34.22 7.17
CA ASN A 218 -6.03 -35.64 6.82
C ASN A 218 -6.53 -35.93 5.39
N GLY A 219 -5.71 -36.62 4.57
CA GLY A 219 -6.10 -37.15 3.28
C GLY A 219 -5.21 -36.78 2.10
N ARG A 220 -5.68 -36.99 0.86
CA ARG A 220 -4.93 -36.70 -0.40
C ARG A 220 -4.48 -35.25 -0.57
N ASN A 221 -4.92 -34.34 0.28
CA ASN A 221 -4.64 -32.88 0.24
C ASN A 221 -3.87 -32.38 1.46
N THR A 222 -2.95 -33.20 2.01
CA THR A 222 -2.07 -32.75 3.11
C THR A 222 -1.43 -31.40 2.78
N ASN A 223 -1.61 -30.43 3.68
CA ASN A 223 -1.03 -29.09 3.58
C ASN A 223 0.19 -28.98 4.48
N TYR A 224 1.31 -28.53 3.94
CA TYR A 224 2.54 -28.31 4.69
C TYR A 224 2.79 -26.84 4.91
N VAL A 225 3.15 -26.47 6.13
CA VAL A 225 3.46 -25.10 6.54
C VAL A 225 4.81 -25.05 7.23
N LEU A 226 5.43 -23.87 7.30
CA LEU A 226 6.63 -23.71 8.11
C LEU A 226 6.31 -24.02 9.57
N GLN A 227 7.25 -24.69 10.24
CA GLN A 227 7.18 -24.88 11.69
C GLN A 227 7.44 -23.53 12.34
N GLU A 228 6.44 -22.96 13.00
CA GLU A 228 6.60 -21.78 13.85
C GLU A 228 7.39 -22.15 15.12
N HIS A 229 8.30 -21.29 15.49
CA HIS A 229 9.12 -21.42 16.72
C HIS A 229 9.00 -20.18 17.59
#